data_62c1ea02badeeb0cb15638a1d00df672
#
_entry.id   62c1ea02badeeb0cb15638a1d00df672
#
_cell.length_a   1.000
_cell.length_b   1.000
_cell.length_c   1.000
_cell.angle_alpha   90.00
_cell.angle_beta   90.00
_cell.angle_gamma   90.00
#
_symmetry.space_group_name_H-M   'P 1'
#
loop_
_entity.id
_entity.type
_entity.pdbx_description
1 polymer ?
#
loop_
_entity_poly.entity_id
_entity_poly.type
_entity_poly.pdbx_seq_one_letter_code
_entity_poly.pdbx_strand_id
1 'polypeptide(L)'
;MKKLFVNGTEIPESAMQSAVEQMLNFYAMQGVPPDALKAHMEEIVASAQEQVIAAKILEDAAKAAGKTREELVADATKDAPVPNDEDCEKYYNEHREMFKESPQVRASHILVKAEDGDEDAKAKARAKIDSLRAQITMEINVEQAFADAARENSDCPSGKEGGDLGWFGPGQMVPEFDKAAFEMKVDEISDVVETQFGFHILRKTGEKPGGEKSFDEVKESLKEALAREAKNAAFGRLMGELRADAKIEFRDE
;
A
#
# COMPACT_ATOMS: atom_id res chain seq x y z
N MET A 1 -18.59 -35.14 -6.41
CA MET A 1 -18.46 -33.66 -6.19
C MET A 1 -19.74 -32.99 -6.68
N LYS A 2 -20.29 -31.94 -6.02
CA LYS A 2 -21.50 -31.29 -6.53
C LYS A 2 -21.18 -30.47 -7.78
N LYS A 3 -21.94 -30.67 -8.83
CA LYS A 3 -21.83 -29.89 -10.07
C LYS A 3 -22.62 -28.61 -9.95
N LEU A 4 -22.01 -27.50 -10.40
CA LEU A 4 -22.63 -26.18 -10.40
C LEU A 4 -23.36 -25.94 -11.72
N PHE A 5 -24.61 -25.51 -11.64
CA PHE A 5 -25.43 -25.10 -12.79
C PHE A 5 -25.85 -23.64 -12.61
N VAL A 6 -25.74 -22.86 -13.68
CA VAL A 6 -26.24 -21.50 -13.77
C VAL A 6 -27.22 -21.43 -14.95
N ASN A 7 -28.46 -21.04 -14.68
CA ASN A 7 -29.55 -21.01 -15.68
C ASN A 7 -29.70 -22.32 -16.46
N GLY A 8 -29.50 -23.46 -15.75
CA GLY A 8 -29.57 -24.79 -16.35
C GLY A 8 -28.33 -25.22 -17.14
N THR A 9 -27.33 -24.39 -17.28
CA THR A 9 -26.05 -24.71 -17.93
C THR A 9 -25.05 -25.16 -16.89
N GLU A 10 -24.43 -26.34 -17.09
CA GLU A 10 -23.35 -26.84 -16.22
C GLU A 10 -22.11 -25.96 -16.38
N ILE A 11 -21.53 -25.56 -15.27
CA ILE A 11 -20.23 -24.88 -15.24
C ILE A 11 -19.12 -25.93 -15.22
N PRO A 12 -18.23 -25.96 -16.22
CA PRO A 12 -17.14 -26.92 -16.26
C PRO A 12 -16.20 -26.78 -15.06
N GLU A 13 -15.74 -27.90 -14.53
CA GLU A 13 -14.74 -27.90 -13.44
C GLU A 13 -13.47 -27.13 -13.81
N SER A 14 -13.06 -27.20 -15.09
CA SER A 14 -11.93 -26.45 -15.60
C SER A 14 -12.08 -24.93 -15.46
N ALA A 15 -13.30 -24.40 -15.58
CA ALA A 15 -13.56 -22.97 -15.39
C ALA A 15 -13.37 -22.56 -13.92
N MET A 16 -13.80 -23.43 -12.99
CA MET A 16 -13.56 -23.22 -11.56
C MET A 16 -12.09 -23.28 -11.21
N GLN A 17 -11.36 -24.29 -11.72
CA GLN A 17 -9.92 -24.42 -11.50
C GLN A 17 -9.16 -23.21 -12.03
N SER A 18 -9.46 -22.76 -13.26
CA SER A 18 -8.83 -21.55 -13.84
C SER A 18 -9.10 -20.30 -13.02
N ALA A 19 -10.31 -20.12 -12.47
CA ALA A 19 -10.63 -18.98 -11.63
C ALA A 19 -9.84 -19.01 -10.31
N VAL A 20 -9.73 -20.17 -9.67
CA VAL A 20 -8.91 -20.34 -8.45
C VAL A 20 -7.43 -20.03 -8.74
N GLU A 21 -6.88 -20.57 -9.83
CA GLU A 21 -5.51 -20.31 -10.23
C GLU A 21 -5.24 -18.82 -10.48
N GLN A 22 -6.16 -18.14 -11.16
CA GLN A 22 -6.04 -16.69 -11.39
C GLN A 22 -6.03 -15.90 -10.08
N MET A 23 -6.88 -16.26 -9.11
CA MET A 23 -6.90 -15.61 -7.80
C MET A 23 -5.62 -15.87 -7.01
N LEU A 24 -5.13 -17.10 -7.01
CA LEU A 24 -3.87 -17.45 -6.35
C LEU A 24 -2.69 -16.69 -6.94
N ASN A 25 -2.61 -16.61 -8.27
CA ASN A 25 -1.59 -15.84 -8.97
C ASN A 25 -1.67 -14.35 -8.65
N PHE A 26 -2.87 -13.79 -8.59
CA PHE A 26 -3.08 -12.39 -8.21
C PHE A 26 -2.55 -12.09 -6.80
N TYR A 27 -2.89 -12.91 -5.81
CA TYR A 27 -2.37 -12.75 -4.45
C TYR A 27 -0.86 -12.98 -4.35
N ALA A 28 -0.32 -13.95 -5.09
CA ALA A 28 1.13 -14.19 -5.14
C ALA A 28 1.89 -12.98 -5.71
N MET A 29 1.36 -12.34 -6.76
CA MET A 29 1.92 -11.09 -7.32
C MET A 29 1.88 -9.92 -6.33
N GLN A 30 0.93 -9.93 -5.38
CA GLN A 30 0.87 -8.96 -4.28
C GLN A 30 1.78 -9.31 -3.09
N GLY A 31 2.57 -10.37 -3.19
CA GLY A 31 3.52 -10.76 -2.16
C GLY A 31 2.89 -11.52 -0.98
N VAL A 32 1.65 -12.03 -1.11
CA VAL A 32 1.02 -12.83 -0.06
C VAL A 32 1.75 -14.18 0.07
N PRO A 33 2.24 -14.55 1.27
CA PRO A 33 2.99 -15.79 1.46
C PRO A 33 2.13 -17.03 1.16
N PRO A 34 2.72 -18.12 0.60
CA PRO A 34 2.00 -19.35 0.26
C PRO A 34 1.24 -20.00 1.43
N ASP A 35 1.78 -19.89 2.64
CA ASP A 35 1.11 -20.46 3.82
C ASP A 35 -0.13 -19.67 4.24
N ALA A 36 -0.13 -18.35 4.05
CA ALA A 36 -1.32 -17.52 4.23
C ALA A 36 -2.39 -17.85 3.19
N LEU A 37 -2.01 -18.09 1.93
CA LEU A 37 -2.93 -18.52 0.87
C LEU A 37 -3.58 -19.86 1.19
N LYS A 38 -2.82 -20.83 1.75
CA LYS A 38 -3.37 -22.13 2.18
C LYS A 38 -4.39 -21.96 3.31
N ALA A 39 -4.12 -21.08 4.27
CA ALA A 39 -5.04 -20.83 5.39
C ALA A 39 -6.39 -20.26 4.94
N HIS A 40 -6.42 -19.51 3.82
CA HIS A 40 -7.62 -18.88 3.26
C HIS A 40 -8.16 -19.58 2.00
N MET A 41 -7.76 -20.84 1.74
CA MET A 41 -8.12 -21.54 0.51
C MET A 41 -9.64 -21.68 0.32
N GLU A 42 -10.38 -21.92 1.38
CA GLU A 42 -11.86 -22.05 1.30
C GLU A 42 -12.50 -20.71 0.84
N GLU A 43 -12.02 -19.58 1.34
CA GLU A 43 -12.49 -18.25 0.95
C GLU A 43 -12.12 -17.92 -0.50
N ILE A 44 -10.91 -18.32 -0.92
CA ILE A 44 -10.44 -18.15 -2.31
C ILE A 44 -11.33 -18.97 -3.26
N VAL A 45 -11.62 -20.22 -2.93
CA VAL A 45 -12.48 -21.08 -3.75
C VAL A 45 -13.90 -20.54 -3.80
N ALA A 46 -14.48 -20.07 -2.69
CA ALA A 46 -15.79 -19.46 -2.65
C ALA A 46 -15.86 -18.19 -3.51
N SER A 47 -14.82 -17.32 -3.42
CA SER A 47 -14.73 -16.10 -4.23
C SER A 47 -14.57 -16.42 -5.72
N ALA A 48 -13.76 -17.41 -6.08
CA ALA A 48 -13.61 -17.86 -7.46
C ALA A 48 -14.93 -18.40 -8.02
N GLN A 49 -15.68 -19.16 -7.21
CA GLN A 49 -16.99 -19.66 -7.57
C GLN A 49 -17.97 -18.52 -7.86
N GLU A 50 -18.06 -17.53 -7.00
CA GLU A 50 -18.92 -16.36 -7.23
C GLU A 50 -18.51 -15.59 -8.50
N GLN A 51 -17.22 -15.48 -8.78
CA GLN A 51 -16.71 -14.86 -10.00
C GLN A 51 -17.17 -15.60 -11.27
N VAL A 52 -17.08 -16.92 -11.27
CA VAL A 52 -17.51 -17.75 -12.39
C VAL A 52 -19.04 -17.68 -12.59
N ILE A 53 -19.79 -17.69 -11.51
CA ILE A 53 -21.26 -17.53 -11.54
C ILE A 53 -21.61 -16.15 -12.13
N ALA A 54 -21.00 -15.08 -11.65
CA ALA A 54 -21.23 -13.72 -12.13
C ALA A 54 -20.89 -13.58 -13.62
N ALA A 55 -19.77 -14.13 -14.05
CA ALA A 55 -19.34 -14.14 -15.46
C ALA A 55 -20.37 -14.87 -16.35
N LYS A 56 -20.88 -16.01 -15.89
CA LYS A 56 -21.89 -16.78 -16.64
C LYS A 56 -23.23 -16.05 -16.73
N ILE A 57 -23.67 -15.47 -15.63
CA ILE A 57 -24.91 -14.68 -15.60
C ILE A 57 -24.85 -13.50 -16.58
N LEU A 58 -23.72 -12.76 -16.56
CA LEU A 58 -23.50 -11.63 -17.46
C LEU A 58 -23.45 -12.08 -18.93
N GLU A 59 -22.80 -13.22 -19.21
CA GLU A 59 -22.75 -13.80 -20.56
C GLU A 59 -24.14 -14.18 -21.08
N ASP A 60 -24.95 -14.84 -20.24
CA ASP A 60 -26.31 -15.26 -20.62
C ASP A 60 -27.19 -14.04 -20.86
N ALA A 61 -27.13 -13.01 -20.03
CA ALA A 61 -27.84 -11.77 -20.20
C ALA A 61 -27.43 -11.04 -21.48
N ALA A 62 -26.15 -10.97 -21.78
CA ALA A 62 -25.65 -10.37 -23.01
C ALA A 62 -26.16 -11.12 -24.26
N LYS A 63 -26.12 -12.45 -24.27
CA LYS A 63 -26.64 -13.29 -25.34
C LYS A 63 -28.14 -13.08 -25.52
N ALA A 64 -28.91 -13.02 -24.42
CA ALA A 64 -30.36 -12.78 -24.47
C ALA A 64 -30.68 -11.40 -25.05
N ALA A 65 -29.83 -10.40 -24.81
CA ALA A 65 -29.96 -9.05 -25.37
C ALA A 65 -29.43 -8.91 -26.81
N GLY A 66 -28.79 -9.96 -27.37
CA GLY A 66 -28.12 -9.89 -28.68
C GLY A 66 -26.89 -8.98 -28.69
N LYS A 67 -26.19 -8.87 -27.55
CA LYS A 67 -25.03 -7.99 -27.31
C LYS A 67 -23.82 -8.77 -26.85
N THR A 68 -22.66 -8.13 -26.90
CA THR A 68 -21.49 -8.57 -26.15
C THR A 68 -21.62 -8.18 -24.66
N ARG A 69 -20.81 -8.77 -23.80
CA ARG A 69 -20.78 -8.39 -22.37
C ARG A 69 -20.41 -6.93 -22.19
N GLU A 70 -19.43 -6.48 -22.97
CA GLU A 70 -18.92 -5.11 -22.99
C GLU A 70 -20.03 -4.12 -23.38
N GLU A 71 -20.81 -4.42 -24.42
CA GLU A 71 -21.93 -3.60 -24.86
C GLU A 71 -23.05 -3.56 -23.82
N LEU A 72 -23.36 -4.68 -23.17
CA LEU A 72 -24.38 -4.73 -22.12
C LEU A 72 -23.95 -3.87 -20.91
N VAL A 73 -22.69 -3.98 -20.48
CA VAL A 73 -22.15 -3.17 -19.40
C VAL A 73 -22.09 -1.70 -19.77
N ALA A 74 -21.64 -1.38 -20.99
CA ALA A 74 -21.61 0.01 -21.47
C ALA A 74 -22.99 0.64 -21.45
N ASP A 75 -24.02 -0.08 -21.92
CA ASP A 75 -25.41 0.40 -21.87
C ASP A 75 -25.93 0.63 -20.45
N ALA A 76 -25.63 -0.29 -19.54
CA ALA A 76 -26.05 -0.18 -18.14
C ALA A 76 -25.34 0.98 -17.39
N THR A 77 -24.16 1.34 -17.86
CA THR A 77 -23.32 2.39 -17.20
C THR A 77 -23.32 3.73 -17.93
N LYS A 78 -23.93 3.83 -19.12
CA LYS A 78 -23.93 5.06 -19.94
C LYS A 78 -24.57 6.27 -19.26
N ASP A 79 -25.61 6.01 -18.47
CA ASP A 79 -26.37 7.03 -17.74
C ASP A 79 -25.87 7.20 -16.29
N ALA A 80 -24.72 6.60 -15.95
CA ALA A 80 -24.10 6.83 -14.66
C ALA A 80 -23.78 8.33 -14.49
N PRO A 81 -24.11 8.93 -13.34
CA PRO A 81 -23.88 10.35 -13.14
C PRO A 81 -22.39 10.70 -13.30
N VAL A 82 -22.14 11.74 -14.10
CA VAL A 82 -20.80 12.32 -14.21
C VAL A 82 -20.73 13.45 -13.18
N PRO A 83 -19.87 13.34 -12.16
CA PRO A 83 -19.77 14.38 -11.13
C PRO A 83 -19.39 15.72 -11.76
N ASN A 84 -20.07 16.78 -11.35
CA ASN A 84 -19.69 18.14 -11.67
C ASN A 84 -18.73 18.67 -10.60
N ASP A 85 -18.26 19.91 -10.76
CA ASP A 85 -17.30 20.51 -9.84
C ASP A 85 -17.92 20.73 -8.44
N GLU A 86 -19.21 21.02 -8.34
CA GLU A 86 -19.94 21.20 -7.09
C GLU A 86 -20.05 19.88 -6.31
N ASP A 87 -20.32 18.77 -7.01
CA ASP A 87 -20.34 17.43 -6.42
C ASP A 87 -18.97 17.05 -5.86
N CYS A 88 -17.89 17.37 -6.60
CA CYS A 88 -16.52 17.11 -6.17
C CYS A 88 -16.14 17.97 -4.96
N GLU A 89 -16.48 19.26 -4.95
CA GLU A 89 -16.18 20.16 -3.83
C GLU A 89 -16.94 19.75 -2.57
N LYS A 90 -18.21 19.33 -2.72
CA LYS A 90 -18.99 18.79 -1.62
C LYS A 90 -18.34 17.54 -1.03
N TYR A 91 -17.97 16.59 -1.87
CA TYR A 91 -17.29 15.37 -1.43
C TYR A 91 -15.97 15.68 -0.72
N TYR A 92 -15.15 16.57 -1.28
CA TYR A 92 -13.90 17.02 -0.69
C TYR A 92 -14.14 17.61 0.71
N ASN A 93 -15.14 18.49 0.86
CA ASN A 93 -15.43 19.13 2.13
C ASN A 93 -15.96 18.15 3.20
N GLU A 94 -16.72 17.13 2.78
CA GLU A 94 -17.23 16.09 3.68
C GLU A 94 -16.16 15.06 4.07
N HIS A 95 -15.07 14.93 3.29
CA HIS A 95 -14.04 13.89 3.46
C HIS A 95 -12.62 14.48 3.54
N ARG A 96 -12.44 15.67 4.11
CA ARG A 96 -11.14 16.37 4.18
C ARG A 96 -10.00 15.53 4.76
N GLU A 97 -10.30 14.62 5.70
CA GLU A 97 -9.31 13.73 6.30
C GLU A 97 -8.65 12.79 5.26
N MET A 98 -9.37 12.44 4.17
CA MET A 98 -8.84 11.60 3.10
C MET A 98 -7.79 12.32 2.24
N PHE A 99 -7.77 13.64 2.30
CA PHE A 99 -6.85 14.49 1.53
C PHE A 99 -5.69 15.02 2.36
N LYS A 100 -5.56 14.55 3.61
CA LYS A 100 -4.42 14.85 4.46
C LYS A 100 -3.25 13.92 4.14
N GLU A 101 -2.10 14.50 3.91
CA GLU A 101 -0.83 13.79 3.81
C GLU A 101 -0.07 13.90 5.12
N SER A 102 0.40 12.79 5.64
CA SER A 102 1.31 12.80 6.79
C SER A 102 2.67 13.39 6.36
N PRO A 103 3.32 14.17 7.22
CA PRO A 103 4.68 14.61 6.93
C PRO A 103 5.60 13.41 6.74
N GLN A 104 6.60 13.54 5.87
CA GLN A 104 7.64 12.54 5.70
C GLN A 104 9.00 13.20 5.78
N VAL A 105 9.94 12.49 6.35
CA VAL A 105 11.36 12.86 6.33
C VAL A 105 12.17 11.79 5.65
N ARG A 106 13.29 12.19 5.03
CA ARG A 106 14.31 11.28 4.56
C ARG A 106 15.56 11.52 5.37
N ALA A 107 16.15 10.46 5.88
CA ALA A 107 17.36 10.56 6.66
C ALA A 107 18.32 9.40 6.38
N SER A 108 19.61 9.69 6.56
CA SER A 108 20.64 8.68 6.71
C SER A 108 21.03 8.58 8.17
N HIS A 109 21.46 7.40 8.63
CA HIS A 109 21.94 7.22 9.99
C HIS A 109 23.17 6.32 10.09
N ILE A 110 23.89 6.47 11.19
CA ILE A 110 24.96 5.58 11.61
C ILE A 110 24.55 5.04 12.97
N LEU A 111 24.56 3.72 13.12
CA LEU A 111 24.32 3.02 14.39
C LEU A 111 25.63 2.42 14.89
N VAL A 112 25.95 2.69 16.14
CA VAL A 112 26.95 1.92 16.91
C VAL A 112 26.19 1.18 18.00
N LYS A 113 26.11 -0.14 17.86
CA LYS A 113 25.41 -1.01 18.83
C LYS A 113 26.06 -0.94 20.21
N ALA A 114 25.22 -1.01 21.23
CA ALA A 114 25.64 -1.20 22.61
C ALA A 114 24.80 -2.33 23.19
N GLU A 115 25.46 -3.32 23.80
CA GLU A 115 24.75 -4.41 24.48
C GLU A 115 24.17 -3.91 25.79
N ASP A 116 22.92 -4.25 26.06
CA ASP A 116 22.25 -3.92 27.32
C ASP A 116 22.94 -4.63 28.47
N GLY A 117 23.23 -3.87 29.53
CA GLY A 117 23.86 -4.39 30.76
C GLY A 117 25.37 -4.38 30.78
N ASP A 118 26.08 -3.97 29.72
CA ASP A 118 27.51 -3.73 29.71
C ASP A 118 27.84 -2.22 29.63
N GLU A 119 28.01 -1.60 30.77
CA GLU A 119 28.32 -0.16 30.87
C GLU A 119 29.64 0.23 30.18
N ASP A 120 30.65 -0.65 30.18
CA ASP A 120 31.90 -0.40 29.48
C ASP A 120 31.76 -0.45 27.96
N ALA A 121 30.97 -1.41 27.46
CA ALA A 121 30.61 -1.49 26.03
C ALA A 121 29.79 -0.27 25.61
N LYS A 122 28.84 0.14 26.42
CA LYS A 122 28.00 1.33 26.20
C LYS A 122 28.84 2.62 26.15
N ALA A 123 29.76 2.79 27.08
CA ALA A 123 30.67 3.93 27.10
C ALA A 123 31.59 3.98 25.87
N LYS A 124 32.09 2.84 25.40
CA LYS A 124 32.92 2.74 24.18
C LYS A 124 32.08 3.05 22.92
N ALA A 125 30.87 2.53 22.82
CA ALA A 125 29.96 2.80 21.71
C ALA A 125 29.62 4.30 21.63
N ARG A 126 29.34 4.92 22.80
CA ARG A 126 29.08 6.36 22.90
C ARG A 126 30.32 7.17 22.47
N ALA A 127 31.47 6.85 22.94
CA ALA A 127 32.70 7.56 22.55
C ALA A 127 33.00 7.41 21.05
N LYS A 128 32.76 6.22 20.48
CA LYS A 128 32.92 5.98 19.04
C LYS A 128 31.98 6.85 18.21
N ILE A 129 30.67 6.90 18.54
CA ILE A 129 29.71 7.69 17.78
C ILE A 129 29.95 9.20 17.92
N ASP A 130 30.34 9.68 19.11
CA ASP A 130 30.75 11.08 19.35
C ASP A 130 31.94 11.47 18.48
N SER A 131 32.95 10.57 18.37
CA SER A 131 34.13 10.79 17.52
C SER A 131 33.76 10.85 16.04
N LEU A 132 32.92 9.91 15.57
CA LEU A 132 32.43 9.90 14.19
C LEU A 132 31.68 11.19 13.85
N ARG A 133 30.77 11.62 14.73
CA ARG A 133 30.04 12.87 14.57
C ARG A 133 30.99 14.08 14.42
N ALA A 134 31.98 14.17 15.32
CA ALA A 134 32.96 15.26 15.31
C ALA A 134 33.77 15.28 13.99
N GLN A 135 34.22 14.12 13.51
CA GLN A 135 34.95 14.00 12.26
C GLN A 135 34.13 14.43 11.07
N ILE A 136 32.92 13.88 10.95
CA ILE A 136 31.98 14.19 9.82
C ILE A 136 31.67 15.68 9.77
N THR A 137 31.41 16.32 10.91
CA THR A 137 31.03 17.74 10.95
C THR A 137 32.19 18.70 10.62
N MET A 138 33.44 18.23 10.62
CA MET A 138 34.59 19.02 10.19
C MET A 138 34.90 18.91 8.69
N GLU A 139 34.27 17.99 7.99
CA GLU A 139 34.49 17.78 6.56
C GLU A 139 33.78 18.84 5.68
N ILE A 140 34.43 19.21 4.58
CA ILE A 140 33.84 20.16 3.62
C ILE A 140 32.63 19.51 2.90
N ASN A 141 32.73 18.25 2.55
CA ASN A 141 31.64 17.48 1.96
C ASN A 141 31.03 16.54 3.01
N VAL A 142 30.19 17.11 3.84
CA VAL A 142 29.50 16.40 4.94
C VAL A 142 28.67 15.20 4.45
N GLU A 143 28.05 15.31 3.30
CA GLU A 143 27.23 14.22 2.72
C GLU A 143 28.08 12.99 2.40
N GLN A 144 29.16 13.19 1.67
CA GLN A 144 30.06 12.08 1.32
C GLN A 144 30.74 11.52 2.57
N ALA A 145 31.19 12.37 3.48
CA ALA A 145 31.82 11.95 4.72
C ALA A 145 30.87 11.13 5.60
N PHE A 146 29.60 11.52 5.68
CA PHE A 146 28.58 10.77 6.40
C PHE A 146 28.34 9.39 5.77
N ALA A 147 28.17 9.34 4.44
CA ALA A 147 27.96 8.10 3.72
C ALA A 147 29.14 7.12 3.84
N ASP A 148 30.37 7.62 3.77
CA ASP A 148 31.58 6.80 3.94
C ASP A 148 31.71 6.30 5.38
N ALA A 149 31.51 7.17 6.37
CA ALA A 149 31.51 6.78 7.78
C ALA A 149 30.41 5.73 8.08
N ALA A 150 29.24 5.86 7.44
CA ALA A 150 28.17 4.86 7.57
C ALA A 150 28.57 3.50 7.01
N ARG A 151 29.19 3.46 5.83
CA ARG A 151 29.68 2.21 5.21
C ARG A 151 30.73 1.50 6.06
N GLU A 152 31.62 2.27 6.67
CA GLU A 152 32.75 1.73 7.44
C GLU A 152 32.38 1.36 8.87
N ASN A 153 31.45 2.08 9.49
CA ASN A 153 31.27 2.03 10.94
C ASN A 153 29.88 1.68 11.43
N SER A 154 28.85 1.74 10.55
CA SER A 154 27.48 1.47 10.99
C SER A 154 27.24 -0.02 11.17
N ASP A 155 26.69 -0.38 12.33
CA ASP A 155 26.22 -1.75 12.62
C ASP A 155 24.81 -2.05 12.05
N CYS A 156 24.20 -1.06 11.37
CA CYS A 156 22.93 -1.23 10.68
C CYS A 156 23.15 -1.70 9.22
N PRO A 157 22.31 -2.60 8.68
CA PRO A 157 22.39 -3.01 7.27
C PRO A 157 22.37 -1.87 6.27
N SER A 158 21.65 -0.77 6.58
CA SER A 158 21.62 0.45 5.76
C SER A 158 22.97 1.13 5.60
N GLY A 159 23.94 0.82 6.46
CA GLY A 159 25.31 1.33 6.34
C GLY A 159 25.93 1.06 4.96
N LYS A 160 25.62 -0.07 4.32
CA LYS A 160 26.08 -0.42 2.97
C LYS A 160 25.63 0.59 1.92
N GLU A 161 24.47 1.19 2.12
CA GLU A 161 23.87 2.24 1.28
C GLU A 161 24.17 3.65 1.81
N GLY A 162 25.27 3.82 2.56
CA GLY A 162 25.62 5.12 3.15
C GLY A 162 24.70 5.57 4.29
N GLY A 163 23.98 4.62 4.90
CA GLY A 163 23.06 4.87 6.00
C GLY A 163 21.65 5.28 5.57
N ASP A 164 21.36 5.41 4.27
CA ASP A 164 20.05 5.89 3.78
C ASP A 164 18.91 4.96 4.20
N LEU A 165 17.87 5.55 4.80
CA LEU A 165 16.65 4.88 5.24
C LEU A 165 15.47 5.14 4.30
N GLY A 166 15.66 5.97 3.26
CA GLY A 166 14.57 6.43 2.42
C GLY A 166 13.61 7.38 3.15
N TRP A 167 12.41 7.52 2.59
CA TRP A 167 11.33 8.33 3.17
C TRP A 167 10.55 7.54 4.21
N PHE A 168 10.29 8.16 5.37
CA PHE A 168 9.44 7.57 6.40
C PHE A 168 8.56 8.63 7.08
N GLY A 169 7.39 8.19 7.55
CA GLY A 169 6.43 9.01 8.28
C GLY A 169 6.56 8.83 9.79
N PRO A 170 5.82 9.65 10.59
CA PRO A 170 5.80 9.55 12.05
C PRO A 170 5.39 8.15 12.53
N GLY A 171 6.08 7.66 13.56
CA GLY A 171 5.80 6.36 14.19
C GLY A 171 6.33 5.15 13.44
N GLN A 172 7.08 5.33 12.35
CA GLN A 172 7.71 4.21 11.62
C GLN A 172 9.07 3.81 12.21
N MET A 173 9.68 4.68 13.00
CA MET A 173 10.93 4.42 13.71
C MET A 173 10.69 4.36 15.21
N VAL A 174 11.72 3.97 15.98
CA VAL A 174 11.64 4.02 17.45
C VAL A 174 11.48 5.47 17.92
N PRO A 175 10.77 5.72 19.04
CA PRO A 175 10.31 7.06 19.42
C PRO A 175 11.42 8.11 19.50
N GLU A 176 12.59 7.75 20.04
CA GLU A 176 13.72 8.68 20.21
C GLU A 176 14.33 9.08 18.87
N PHE A 177 14.41 8.12 17.94
CA PHE A 177 14.91 8.35 16.59
C PHE A 177 13.91 9.20 15.79
N ASP A 178 12.63 8.83 15.86
CA ASP A 178 11.54 9.52 15.18
C ASP A 178 11.50 11.00 15.58
N LYS A 179 11.51 11.27 16.88
CA LYS A 179 11.56 12.61 17.44
C LYS A 179 12.73 13.41 16.87
N ALA A 180 13.95 12.85 16.94
CA ALA A 180 15.14 13.54 16.44
C ALA A 180 15.02 13.86 14.95
N ALA A 181 14.60 12.89 14.11
CA ALA A 181 14.50 13.05 12.66
C ALA A 181 13.49 14.14 12.26
N PHE A 182 12.35 14.22 12.95
CA PHE A 182 11.31 15.23 12.65
C PHE A 182 11.62 16.62 13.18
N GLU A 183 12.38 16.75 14.28
CA GLU A 183 12.79 18.04 14.83
C GLU A 183 13.98 18.68 14.09
N MET A 184 14.80 17.91 13.37
CA MET A 184 15.98 18.38 12.62
C MET A 184 15.58 19.20 11.39
N LYS A 185 16.47 20.11 10.98
CA LYS A 185 16.43 20.76 9.66
C LYS A 185 17.06 19.87 8.60
N VAL A 186 16.67 20.10 7.34
CA VAL A 186 17.33 19.43 6.20
C VAL A 186 18.82 19.82 6.18
N ASP A 187 19.66 18.84 5.87
CA ASP A 187 21.13 18.87 5.91
C ASP A 187 21.78 18.97 7.30
N GLU A 188 20.99 18.94 8.36
CA GLU A 188 21.50 18.89 9.73
C GLU A 188 21.99 17.49 10.11
N ILE A 189 23.05 17.41 10.94
CA ILE A 189 23.45 16.21 11.66
C ILE A 189 22.96 16.33 13.10
N SER A 190 22.27 15.30 13.59
CA SER A 190 21.73 15.26 14.94
C SER A 190 22.83 15.27 16.02
N ASP A 191 22.46 15.59 17.24
CA ASP A 191 23.17 15.08 18.40
C ASP A 191 23.07 13.56 18.46
N VAL A 192 23.86 12.94 19.35
CA VAL A 192 23.79 11.48 19.54
C VAL A 192 22.46 11.09 20.16
N VAL A 193 21.72 10.25 19.45
CA VAL A 193 20.41 9.71 19.85
C VAL A 193 20.62 8.31 20.43
N GLU A 194 20.25 8.10 21.67
CA GLU A 194 20.27 6.79 22.33
C GLU A 194 18.93 6.08 22.12
N THR A 195 18.99 4.80 21.72
CA THR A 195 17.82 3.93 21.58
C THR A 195 18.11 2.56 22.19
N GLN A 196 17.13 1.67 22.22
CA GLN A 196 17.34 0.27 22.64
C GLN A 196 18.37 -0.50 21.79
N PHE A 197 18.75 -0.03 20.60
CA PHE A 197 19.73 -0.67 19.73
C PHE A 197 21.16 -0.15 19.94
N GLY A 198 21.34 0.95 20.65
CA GLY A 198 22.61 1.63 20.83
C GLY A 198 22.54 3.11 20.52
N PHE A 199 23.64 3.67 20.04
CA PHE A 199 23.76 5.10 19.74
C PHE A 199 23.72 5.38 18.26
N HIS A 200 22.96 6.41 17.89
CA HIS A 200 22.77 6.84 16.51
C HIS A 200 23.22 8.29 16.35
N ILE A 201 23.70 8.60 15.15
CA ILE A 201 23.69 9.95 14.59
C ILE A 201 22.90 9.91 13.28
N LEU A 202 22.12 10.95 13.04
CA LEU A 202 21.24 11.09 11.88
C LEU A 202 21.71 12.27 11.04
N ARG A 203 21.54 12.17 9.73
CA ARG A 203 21.56 13.32 8.80
C ARG A 203 20.23 13.37 8.08
N LYS A 204 19.47 14.44 8.28
CA LYS A 204 18.22 14.65 7.55
C LYS A 204 18.54 15.09 6.11
N THR A 205 18.11 14.31 5.13
CA THR A 205 18.42 14.55 3.70
C THR A 205 17.22 15.10 2.92
N GLY A 206 16.05 15.11 3.52
CA GLY A 206 14.85 15.66 2.89
C GLY A 206 13.66 15.73 3.84
N GLU A 207 12.70 16.56 3.43
CA GLU A 207 11.44 16.74 4.15
C GLU A 207 10.31 16.97 3.15
N LYS A 208 9.19 16.29 3.39
CA LYS A 208 7.92 16.57 2.75
C LYS A 208 6.99 17.05 3.86
N PRO A 209 6.58 18.31 3.86
CA PRO A 209 5.62 18.78 4.84
C PRO A 209 4.32 18.00 4.66
N GLY A 210 3.76 17.56 5.78
CA GLY A 210 2.39 17.07 5.78
C GLY A 210 1.45 18.25 5.51
N GLY A 211 0.22 17.93 5.18
CA GLY A 211 -0.77 18.98 4.93
C GLY A 211 -2.04 18.42 4.32
N GLU A 212 -3.00 19.28 4.12
CA GLU A 212 -4.21 18.97 3.38
C GLU A 212 -4.01 19.44 1.94
N LYS A 213 -4.16 18.52 0.97
CA LYS A 213 -4.19 18.89 -0.44
C LYS A 213 -5.40 19.80 -0.67
N SER A 214 -5.18 20.88 -1.34
CA SER A 214 -6.27 21.79 -1.74
C SER A 214 -7.23 21.10 -2.71
N PHE A 215 -8.48 21.58 -2.76
CA PHE A 215 -9.46 21.08 -3.73
C PHE A 215 -8.93 21.15 -5.17
N ASP A 216 -8.25 22.25 -5.54
CA ASP A 216 -7.72 22.43 -6.89
C ASP A 216 -6.68 21.37 -7.27
N GLU A 217 -5.87 20.92 -6.30
CA GLU A 217 -4.86 19.86 -6.53
C GLU A 217 -5.47 18.49 -6.75
N VAL A 218 -6.64 18.20 -6.15
CA VAL A 218 -7.26 16.87 -6.21
C VAL A 218 -8.47 16.80 -7.13
N LYS A 219 -8.99 17.92 -7.60
CA LYS A 219 -10.26 18.06 -8.34
C LYS A 219 -10.38 17.07 -9.50
N GLU A 220 -9.40 17.02 -10.39
CA GLU A 220 -9.48 16.15 -11.58
C GLU A 220 -9.42 14.67 -11.20
N SER A 221 -8.51 14.28 -10.30
CA SER A 221 -8.41 12.90 -9.83
C SER A 221 -9.65 12.47 -9.05
N LEU A 222 -10.23 13.37 -8.26
CA LEU A 222 -11.45 13.13 -7.53
C LEU A 222 -12.65 12.95 -8.47
N LYS A 223 -12.75 13.79 -9.49
CA LYS A 223 -13.80 13.70 -10.51
C LYS A 223 -13.76 12.35 -11.25
N GLU A 224 -12.56 11.91 -11.64
CA GLU A 224 -12.37 10.60 -12.24
C GLU A 224 -12.72 9.44 -11.29
N ALA A 225 -12.33 9.55 -10.02
CA ALA A 225 -12.63 8.55 -9.00
C ALA A 225 -14.14 8.43 -8.76
N LEU A 226 -14.86 9.54 -8.57
CA LEU A 226 -16.29 9.56 -8.37
C LEU A 226 -17.07 9.09 -9.61
N ALA A 227 -16.61 9.45 -10.82
CA ALA A 227 -17.22 8.96 -12.06
C ALA A 227 -17.04 7.44 -12.20
N ARG A 228 -15.88 6.91 -11.83
CA ARG A 228 -15.64 5.46 -11.80
C ARG A 228 -16.52 4.77 -10.76
N GLU A 229 -16.66 5.35 -9.58
CA GLU A 229 -17.54 4.84 -8.52
C GLU A 229 -19.00 4.79 -8.98
N ALA A 230 -19.49 5.85 -9.62
CA ALA A 230 -20.84 5.90 -10.18
C ALA A 230 -21.08 4.79 -11.23
N LYS A 231 -20.11 4.54 -12.11
CA LYS A 231 -20.16 3.43 -13.08
C LYS A 231 -20.13 2.07 -12.39
N ASN A 232 -19.29 1.90 -11.37
CA ASN A 232 -19.23 0.66 -10.59
C ASN A 232 -20.56 0.40 -9.86
N ALA A 233 -21.17 1.44 -9.31
CA ALA A 233 -22.50 1.34 -8.68
C ALA A 233 -23.59 0.96 -9.69
N ALA A 234 -23.56 1.52 -10.92
CA ALA A 234 -24.47 1.15 -11.98
C ALA A 234 -24.29 -0.30 -12.44
N PHE A 235 -23.03 -0.73 -12.60
CA PHE A 235 -22.71 -2.14 -12.88
C PHE A 235 -23.16 -3.07 -11.73
N GLY A 236 -22.93 -2.68 -10.47
CA GLY A 236 -23.40 -3.42 -9.31
C GLY A 236 -24.91 -3.62 -9.29
N ARG A 237 -25.69 -2.59 -9.67
CA ARG A 237 -27.16 -2.70 -9.81
C ARG A 237 -27.54 -3.71 -10.90
N LEU A 238 -26.93 -3.59 -12.10
CA LEU A 238 -27.13 -4.56 -13.18
C LEU A 238 -26.89 -5.99 -12.69
N MET A 239 -25.73 -6.22 -12.06
CA MET A 239 -25.37 -7.55 -11.57
C MET A 239 -26.30 -8.05 -10.46
N GLY A 240 -26.78 -7.15 -9.60
CA GLY A 240 -27.77 -7.47 -8.56
C GLY A 240 -29.10 -7.94 -9.16
N GLU A 241 -29.61 -7.23 -10.16
CA GLU A 241 -30.83 -7.60 -10.90
C GLU A 241 -30.66 -8.94 -11.61
N LEU A 242 -29.59 -9.09 -12.38
CA LEU A 242 -29.30 -10.33 -13.09
C LEU A 242 -29.12 -11.53 -12.15
N ARG A 243 -28.51 -11.30 -10.98
CA ARG A 243 -28.32 -12.34 -9.96
C ARG A 243 -29.64 -12.77 -9.32
N ALA A 244 -30.59 -11.83 -9.10
CA ALA A 244 -31.88 -12.12 -8.53
C ALA A 244 -32.73 -13.02 -9.45
N ASP A 245 -32.59 -12.84 -10.77
CA ASP A 245 -33.31 -13.60 -11.79
C ASP A 245 -32.60 -14.94 -12.13
N ALA A 246 -31.33 -15.09 -11.76
CA ALA A 246 -30.55 -16.26 -12.12
C ALA A 246 -30.87 -17.49 -11.26
N LYS A 247 -30.99 -18.64 -11.90
CA LYS A 247 -31.17 -19.93 -11.24
C LYS A 247 -29.82 -20.62 -11.04
N ILE A 248 -29.41 -20.74 -9.77
CA ILE A 248 -28.14 -21.38 -9.40
C ILE A 248 -28.45 -22.64 -8.62
N GLU A 249 -27.91 -23.75 -9.07
CA GLU A 249 -28.17 -25.07 -8.50
C GLU A 249 -26.88 -25.86 -8.34
N PHE A 250 -26.81 -26.58 -7.23
CA PHE A 250 -25.79 -27.60 -6.99
C PHE A 250 -26.44 -28.97 -7.06
N ARG A 251 -26.04 -29.80 -8.01
CA ARG A 251 -26.59 -31.15 -8.22
C ARG A 251 -25.53 -32.19 -7.89
N ASP A 252 -25.93 -33.25 -7.19
CA ASP A 252 -25.07 -34.41 -7.01
C ASP A 252 -24.90 -35.15 -8.35
N GLU A 253 -23.73 -35.79 -8.54
CA GLU A 253 -23.48 -36.64 -9.72
C GLU A 253 -24.43 -37.85 -9.77
#